data_5714093f178eb8e111b0682c47e3efb7
#
_entry.id   5714093f178eb8e111b0682c47e3efb7
#
_cell.length_a   1.000
_cell.length_b   1.000
_cell.length_c   1.000
_cell.angle_alpha   90.00
_cell.angle_beta   90.00
_cell.angle_gamma   90.00
#
_symmetry.space_group_name_H-M   'P 1'
#
loop_
_entity.id
_entity.type
_entity.pdbx_description
1 polymer ?
#
loop_
_entity_poly.entity_id
_entity_poly.type
_entity_poly.pdbx_seq_one_letter_code
_entity_poly.pdbx_strand_id
1 'polypeptide(L)'
;MAGARMKSFSNPDETRTPDKTLMELVDLGSVKAARLTVQPGWSWSSCIKPVVGTDTCQANHVGAVVSGRFHIKHNDGSEIDLGPGDAYVCEPGHDGWVVGDEPCVMLEFDATAAATYAKGE
;
A
#
# COMPACT_ATOMS: atom_id res chain seq x y z
N MET A 1 12.93 12.63 -19.62
CA MET A 1 12.74 11.64 -20.69
C MET A 1 11.29 11.65 -21.17
N ALA A 2 11.12 11.66 -22.47
CA ALA A 2 9.80 11.61 -23.07
C ALA A 2 9.52 10.23 -23.64
N GLY A 3 8.27 9.95 -23.99
CA GLY A 3 7.84 8.73 -24.60
C GLY A 3 7.09 7.81 -23.65
N ALA A 4 7.01 6.55 -24.01
CA ALA A 4 6.27 5.54 -23.24
C ALA A 4 7.24 4.58 -22.57
N ARG A 5 6.93 4.23 -21.33
CA ARG A 5 7.74 3.29 -20.55
C ARG A 5 6.83 2.32 -19.85
N MET A 6 7.31 1.12 -19.60
CA MET A 6 6.60 0.14 -18.78
C MET A 6 7.60 -0.71 -18.03
N LYS A 7 7.18 -1.19 -16.86
CA LYS A 7 7.86 -2.23 -16.11
C LYS A 7 6.82 -3.18 -15.55
N SER A 8 7.21 -4.42 -15.31
CA SER A 8 6.30 -5.40 -14.72
C SER A 8 6.52 -5.49 -13.21
N PHE A 9 5.44 -5.58 -12.45
CA PHE A 9 5.53 -5.88 -11.01
C PHE A 9 6.11 -7.28 -10.76
N SER A 10 6.08 -8.15 -11.77
CA SER A 10 6.68 -9.48 -11.66
C SER A 10 8.20 -9.45 -11.76
N ASN A 11 8.77 -8.31 -12.15
CA ASN A 11 10.21 -8.07 -12.17
C ASN A 11 10.49 -6.72 -11.55
N PRO A 12 10.25 -6.56 -10.23
CA PRO A 12 10.31 -5.25 -9.58
C PRO A 12 11.73 -4.75 -9.41
N ASP A 13 11.84 -3.42 -9.30
CA ASP A 13 13.11 -2.78 -8.93
C ASP A 13 13.44 -3.01 -7.46
N GLU A 14 12.42 -3.14 -6.62
CA GLU A 14 12.58 -3.37 -5.20
C GLU A 14 11.41 -4.21 -4.68
N THR A 15 11.70 -5.06 -3.70
CA THR A 15 10.68 -5.90 -3.03
C THR A 15 10.83 -5.70 -1.53
N ARG A 16 9.71 -5.54 -0.82
CA ARG A 16 9.69 -5.43 0.64
C ARG A 16 8.70 -6.44 1.17
N THR A 17 9.10 -7.18 2.21
CA THR A 17 8.32 -8.30 2.72
C THR A 17 8.18 -8.27 4.24
N PRO A 18 7.60 -7.22 4.84
CA PRO A 18 7.24 -7.29 6.25
C PRO A 18 6.17 -8.35 6.47
N ASP A 19 5.79 -8.58 7.72
CA ASP A 19 4.85 -9.66 8.05
C ASP A 19 3.57 -9.58 7.21
N LYS A 20 3.16 -10.70 6.64
CA LYS A 20 1.95 -10.85 5.81
C LYS A 20 1.87 -9.88 4.63
N THR A 21 3.02 -9.37 4.17
CA THR A 21 3.08 -8.31 3.16
C THR A 21 4.03 -8.69 2.03
N LEU A 22 3.61 -8.41 0.80
CA LEU A 22 4.51 -8.38 -0.36
C LEU A 22 4.30 -7.05 -1.06
N MET A 23 5.33 -6.22 -1.08
CA MET A 23 5.32 -4.96 -1.81
C MET A 23 6.33 -5.03 -2.94
N GLU A 24 5.85 -4.95 -4.16
CA GLU A 24 6.68 -4.95 -5.37
C GLU A 24 6.65 -3.55 -5.95
N LEU A 25 7.82 -2.97 -6.12
CA LEU A 25 7.96 -1.56 -6.46
C LEU A 25 8.71 -1.40 -7.77
N VAL A 26 8.16 -0.60 -8.67
CA VAL A 26 8.80 -0.27 -9.94
C VAL A 26 8.98 1.24 -10.06
N ASP A 27 10.15 1.63 -10.57
CA ASP A 27 10.49 3.03 -10.78
C ASP A 27 10.35 3.34 -12.27
N LEU A 28 9.36 4.16 -12.62
CA LEU A 28 9.09 4.52 -14.01
C LEU A 28 9.70 5.87 -14.40
N GLY A 29 10.54 6.42 -13.51
CA GLY A 29 11.21 7.69 -13.75
C GLY A 29 10.42 8.85 -13.19
N SER A 30 9.34 9.21 -13.83
CA SER A 30 8.49 10.34 -13.38
C SER A 30 7.56 9.95 -12.23
N VAL A 31 7.33 8.66 -12.03
CA VAL A 31 6.46 8.15 -10.97
C VAL A 31 6.95 6.77 -10.55
N LYS A 32 6.75 6.43 -9.28
CA LYS A 32 6.94 5.08 -8.79
C LYS A 32 5.58 4.44 -8.57
N ALA A 33 5.49 3.16 -8.89
CA ALA A 33 4.27 2.39 -8.71
C ALA A 33 4.56 1.18 -7.83
N ALA A 34 3.57 0.79 -7.03
CA ALA A 34 3.70 -0.36 -6.15
C ALA A 34 2.50 -1.27 -6.31
N ARG A 35 2.76 -2.58 -6.28
CA ARG A 35 1.71 -3.59 -6.10
C ARG A 35 1.86 -4.14 -4.70
N LEU A 36 0.84 -3.96 -3.90
CA LEU A 36 0.82 -4.36 -2.51
C LEU A 36 -0.12 -5.54 -2.36
N THR A 37 0.41 -6.66 -1.88
CA THR A 37 -0.38 -7.86 -1.58
C THR A 37 -0.31 -8.11 -0.10
N VAL A 38 -1.44 -8.06 0.59
CA VAL A 38 -1.53 -8.23 2.04
C VAL A 38 -2.46 -9.38 2.35
N GLN A 39 -2.04 -10.25 3.27
CA GLN A 39 -2.73 -11.49 3.58
C GLN A 39 -3.84 -11.30 4.61
N PRO A 40 -4.79 -12.24 4.70
CA PRO A 40 -5.77 -12.22 5.78
C PRO A 40 -5.08 -12.10 7.14
N GLY A 41 -5.64 -11.27 8.01
CA GLY A 41 -5.04 -10.98 9.31
C GLY A 41 -4.06 -9.82 9.30
N TRP A 42 -3.73 -9.29 8.14
CA TRP A 42 -2.88 -8.11 8.05
C TRP A 42 -3.58 -6.88 8.61
N SER A 43 -2.86 -6.12 9.42
CA SER A 43 -3.22 -4.74 9.75
C SER A 43 -1.94 -3.92 9.75
N TRP A 44 -2.06 -2.63 9.47
CA TRP A 44 -0.88 -1.76 9.52
C TRP A 44 -0.27 -1.78 10.92
N SER A 45 -1.10 -1.68 11.95
CA SER A 45 -0.62 -1.62 13.33
C SER A 45 0.11 -2.89 13.79
N SER A 46 -0.24 -4.06 13.27
CA SER A 46 0.43 -5.30 13.65
C SER A 46 1.60 -5.68 12.75
N CYS A 47 1.56 -5.32 11.46
CA CYS A 47 2.53 -5.81 10.49
C CYS A 47 3.53 -4.74 10.05
N ILE A 48 3.15 -3.47 10.00
CA ILE A 48 4.01 -2.39 9.50
C ILE A 48 4.52 -1.50 10.63
N LYS A 49 3.68 -1.20 11.61
CA LYS A 49 4.08 -0.34 12.73
C LYS A 49 5.38 -0.80 13.40
N PRO A 50 5.61 -2.11 13.64
CA PRO A 50 6.88 -2.55 14.23
C PRO A 50 8.10 -2.23 13.36
N VAL A 51 7.90 -2.08 12.04
CA VAL A 51 8.98 -1.77 11.10
C VAL A 51 9.28 -0.28 11.08
N VAL A 52 8.23 0.56 11.03
CA VAL A 52 8.41 2.01 10.84
C VAL A 52 8.39 2.81 12.14
N GLY A 53 7.74 2.31 13.20
CA GLY A 53 7.82 2.90 14.54
C GLY A 53 6.93 4.08 14.82
N THR A 54 6.05 4.49 13.90
CA THR A 54 5.08 5.57 14.16
C THR A 54 3.79 5.02 14.74
N ASP A 55 2.97 5.87 15.39
CA ASP A 55 1.71 5.42 15.99
C ASP A 55 0.68 5.04 14.94
N THR A 56 0.66 5.76 13.83
CA THR A 56 -0.22 5.51 12.70
C THR A 56 0.57 5.65 11.42
N CYS A 57 0.02 5.15 10.30
CA CYS A 57 0.70 5.22 9.01
C CYS A 57 0.81 6.68 8.56
N GLN A 58 2.02 7.11 8.25
CA GLN A 58 2.31 8.48 7.82
C GLN A 58 2.51 8.61 6.32
N ALA A 59 2.32 7.52 5.58
CA ALA A 59 2.40 7.55 4.12
C ALA A 59 1.11 8.12 3.53
N ASN A 60 1.24 8.79 2.39
CA ASN A 60 0.10 9.25 1.62
C ASN A 60 -0.14 8.23 0.50
N HIS A 61 -1.31 7.62 0.49
CA HIS A 61 -1.65 6.56 -0.46
C HIS A 61 -2.63 7.06 -1.50
N VAL A 62 -2.33 6.80 -2.76
CA VAL A 62 -3.23 7.04 -3.89
C VAL A 62 -3.22 5.77 -4.73
N GLY A 63 -4.37 5.13 -4.89
CA GLY A 63 -4.38 3.87 -5.61
C GLY A 63 -5.77 3.30 -5.84
N ALA A 64 -5.78 2.00 -6.11
CA ALA A 64 -7.02 1.26 -6.35
C ALA A 64 -6.88 -0.18 -5.89
N VAL A 65 -7.98 -0.77 -5.46
CA VAL A 65 -8.04 -2.19 -5.10
C VAL A 65 -8.27 -3.01 -6.35
N VAL A 66 -7.45 -4.04 -6.55
CA VAL A 66 -7.59 -4.99 -7.65
C VAL A 66 -8.44 -6.18 -7.20
N SER A 67 -8.16 -6.73 -6.02
CA SER A 67 -8.88 -7.88 -5.47
C SER A 67 -8.82 -7.84 -3.95
N GLY A 68 -9.75 -8.56 -3.31
CA GLY A 68 -9.87 -8.58 -1.87
C GLY A 68 -10.61 -7.36 -1.34
N ARG A 69 -10.61 -7.21 -0.02
CA ARG A 69 -11.30 -6.11 0.66
C ARG A 69 -10.41 -5.53 1.75
N PHE A 70 -10.54 -4.23 1.95
CA PHE A 70 -9.70 -3.50 2.88
C PHE A 70 -10.51 -2.44 3.62
N HIS A 71 -10.19 -2.20 4.88
CA HIS A 71 -10.81 -1.15 5.68
C HIS A 71 -9.75 -0.18 6.16
N ILE A 72 -10.03 1.12 6.05
CA ILE A 72 -9.13 2.18 6.52
C ILE A 72 -9.86 3.01 7.56
N LYS A 73 -9.15 3.30 8.66
CA LYS A 73 -9.63 4.18 9.72
C LYS A 73 -8.62 5.30 9.93
N HIS A 74 -9.07 6.52 9.75
CA HIS A 74 -8.23 7.70 9.90
C HIS A 74 -8.39 8.32 11.29
N ASN A 75 -7.34 9.01 11.75
CA ASN A 75 -7.35 9.71 13.05
C ASN A 75 -8.44 10.77 13.15
N ASP A 76 -8.90 11.33 12.02
CA ASP A 76 -9.98 12.31 12.00
C ASP A 76 -11.35 11.70 12.23
N GLY A 77 -11.44 10.37 12.38
CA GLY A 77 -12.68 9.65 12.61
C GLY A 77 -13.33 9.09 11.35
N SER A 78 -12.82 9.42 10.17
CA SER A 78 -13.38 8.87 8.93
C SER A 78 -12.95 7.41 8.76
N GLU A 79 -13.84 6.61 8.15
CA GLU A 79 -13.58 5.21 7.85
C GLU A 79 -14.14 4.89 6.48
N ILE A 80 -13.41 4.05 5.73
CA ILE A 80 -13.86 3.60 4.41
C ILE A 80 -13.63 2.10 4.26
N ASP A 81 -14.55 1.46 3.55
CA ASP A 81 -14.42 0.08 3.10
C ASP A 81 -14.13 0.08 1.62
N LEU A 82 -13.11 -0.69 1.23
CA LEU A 82 -12.66 -0.77 -0.15
C LEU A 82 -12.83 -2.19 -0.67
N GLY A 83 -13.25 -2.30 -1.92
CA GLY A 83 -13.32 -3.56 -2.63
C GLY A 83 -12.80 -3.41 -4.06
N PRO A 84 -12.81 -4.50 -4.84
CA PRO A 84 -12.26 -4.47 -6.20
C PRO A 84 -12.91 -3.37 -7.05
N GLY A 85 -12.07 -2.58 -7.70
CA GLY A 85 -12.49 -1.46 -8.53
C GLY A 85 -12.62 -0.13 -7.81
N ASP A 86 -12.44 -0.09 -6.48
CA ASP A 86 -12.50 1.17 -5.75
C ASP A 86 -11.16 1.88 -5.81
N ALA A 87 -11.19 3.16 -6.15
CA ALA A 87 -10.03 4.03 -6.06
C ALA A 87 -10.07 4.79 -4.74
N TYR A 88 -8.91 5.10 -4.20
CA TYR A 88 -8.85 5.75 -2.89
C TYR A 88 -7.69 6.72 -2.79
N VAL A 89 -7.84 7.67 -1.87
CA VAL A 89 -6.74 8.44 -1.33
C VAL A 89 -6.79 8.29 0.19
N CYS A 90 -5.63 8.11 0.80
CA CYS A 90 -5.53 8.00 2.25
C CYS A 90 -4.35 8.82 2.72
N GLU A 91 -4.65 9.93 3.37
CA GLU A 91 -3.65 10.86 3.87
C GLU A 91 -2.99 10.34 5.14
N PRO A 92 -1.81 10.85 5.54
CA PRO A 92 -1.14 10.41 6.75
C PRO A 92 -2.02 10.47 7.99
N GLY A 93 -1.82 9.55 8.92
CA GLY A 93 -2.60 9.48 10.16
C GLY A 93 -3.70 8.43 10.13
N HIS A 94 -3.43 7.28 9.55
CA HIS A 94 -4.42 6.21 9.41
C HIS A 94 -3.88 4.85 9.85
N ASP A 95 -4.81 3.94 10.12
CA ASP A 95 -4.57 2.51 10.24
C ASP A 95 -5.44 1.81 9.18
N GLY A 96 -5.14 0.58 8.86
CA GLY A 96 -5.93 -0.19 7.92
C GLY A 96 -5.74 -1.68 8.12
N TRP A 97 -6.70 -2.47 7.64
CA TRP A 97 -6.63 -3.92 7.78
C TRP A 97 -7.39 -4.62 6.68
N VAL A 98 -6.98 -5.86 6.41
CA VAL A 98 -7.64 -6.74 5.45
C VAL A 98 -8.95 -7.24 6.07
N VAL A 99 -10.00 -7.23 5.28
CA VAL A 99 -11.31 -7.75 5.67
C VAL A 99 -11.56 -9.05 4.94
N GLY A 100 -11.89 -10.11 5.70
CA GLY A 100 -12.23 -11.41 5.12
C GLY A 100 -11.05 -12.35 5.01
N ASP A 101 -11.25 -13.41 4.23
CA ASP A 101 -10.36 -14.57 4.18
C ASP A 101 -9.47 -14.60 2.94
N GLU A 102 -9.52 -13.56 2.10
CA GLU A 102 -8.74 -13.48 0.88
C GLU A 102 -7.65 -12.43 0.98
N PRO A 103 -6.51 -12.62 0.31
CA PRO A 103 -5.53 -11.55 0.21
C PRO A 103 -6.13 -10.34 -0.48
N CYS A 104 -5.66 -9.16 -0.09
CA CYS A 104 -6.03 -7.91 -0.76
C CYS A 104 -4.87 -7.45 -1.61
N VAL A 105 -5.14 -7.14 -2.88
CA VAL A 105 -4.14 -6.61 -3.82
C VAL A 105 -4.52 -5.19 -4.18
N MET A 106 -3.58 -4.29 -3.98
CA MET A 106 -3.77 -2.86 -4.26
C MET A 106 -2.64 -2.37 -5.15
N LEU A 107 -2.95 -1.45 -6.05
CA LEU A 107 -1.95 -0.75 -6.85
C LEU A 107 -1.90 0.68 -6.37
N GLU A 108 -0.68 1.19 -6.11
CA GLU A 108 -0.48 2.55 -5.63
C GLU A 108 0.53 3.28 -6.50
N PHE A 109 0.27 4.56 -6.72
CA PHE A 109 1.06 5.38 -7.64
C PHE A 109 1.59 6.66 -7.01
N ASP A 110 1.38 6.84 -5.71
CA ASP A 110 1.92 8.00 -5.00
C ASP A 110 3.40 7.78 -4.72
N ALA A 111 4.23 8.73 -5.13
CA ALA A 111 5.67 8.61 -4.97
C ALA A 111 6.10 8.52 -3.50
N THR A 112 5.38 9.17 -2.58
CA THR A 112 5.69 9.13 -1.16
C THR A 112 5.49 7.72 -0.61
N ALA A 113 4.33 7.12 -0.89
CA ALA A 113 4.06 5.76 -0.42
C ALA A 113 5.05 4.78 -1.03
N ALA A 114 5.29 4.87 -2.34
CA ALA A 114 6.22 3.98 -3.01
C ALA A 114 7.65 4.14 -2.47
N ALA A 115 8.03 5.35 -2.07
CA ALA A 115 9.37 5.61 -1.56
C ALA A 115 9.55 5.16 -0.12
N THR A 116 8.54 5.28 0.74
CA THR A 116 8.72 5.16 2.20
C THR A 116 7.93 4.04 2.85
N TYR A 117 6.83 3.58 2.24
CA TYR A 117 5.94 2.59 2.85
C TYR A 117 6.67 1.27 3.12
N ALA A 118 6.53 0.79 4.34
CA ALA A 118 7.12 -0.49 4.78
C ALA A 118 8.65 -0.54 4.62
N LYS A 119 9.31 0.62 4.50
CA LYS A 119 10.75 0.65 4.31
C LYS A 119 11.51 0.40 5.60
N GLY A 120 11.00 0.87 6.72
CA GLY A 120 11.66 0.74 8.01
C GLY A 120 12.89 1.63 8.10
N GLU A 121 12.95 2.49 9.08
CA GLU A 121 14.08 3.40 9.24
C GLU A 121 14.58 3.35 10.65
#